data_a79ed6b0ee4b1ad5473eb5c6423864b3
#
_entry.id   a79ed6b0ee4b1ad5473eb5c6423864b3
#
_cell.length_a   1.000
_cell.length_b   1.000
_cell.length_c   1.000
_cell.angle_alpha   90.00
_cell.angle_beta   90.00
_cell.angle_gamma   90.00
#
_symmetry.space_group_name_H-M   'P 1'
#
loop_
_entity.id
_entity.type
_entity.pdbx_description
1 polymer ?
#
loop_
_entity_poly.entity_id
_entity_poly.type
_entity_poly.pdbx_seq_one_letter_code
_entity_poly.pdbx_strand_id
1 'polypeptide(L)'
;VTAGSSSSRGGRGGAAVTDAALTDALRTAALQCGRLSDEQVRALRRRRRSVVVAATTAPVVAVLLVLGLRIPPPPAAVAPSPQLFATRAGERATATLADGTTVRLNGATRLQVVYTTAGRSARLLAGQAFFDVRHDAARPFVVRAGASRTRVLGTAFDLDLTRRQVALAVYRGAVGFDPLDPASAGARRGVVVRAGYRSSIRGGVTAVPERFDPGLPDWRQGWIDTAGMRLDDLVEILDRQGGVRITRPAEPLASTTVFGRFRTDHPRQLLAAIGGGFGFAVVERDGGLALETAR
;
A
#
# COMPACT_ATOMS: atom_id res chain seq x y z
N VAL A 1 27.63 -43.05 -115.79
CA VAL A 1 28.64 -43.92 -116.27
C VAL A 1 29.62 -44.28 -115.15
N THR A 2 29.47 -45.48 -114.79
CA THR A 2 30.45 -46.47 -114.37
C THR A 2 31.43 -46.24 -113.25
N ALA A 3 31.29 -47.14 -112.38
CA ALA A 3 32.19 -48.24 -112.00
C ALA A 3 33.30 -47.75 -111.03
N GLY A 4 33.63 -48.38 -110.04
CA GLY A 4 33.65 -49.78 -109.68
C GLY A 4 34.71 -49.99 -108.62
N SER A 5 34.46 -51.00 -107.86
CA SER A 5 35.40 -52.00 -107.32
C SER A 5 36.38 -51.57 -106.21
N SER A 6 36.18 -52.14 -105.09
CA SER A 6 36.70 -53.31 -104.43
C SER A 6 37.94 -53.16 -103.56
N SER A 7 37.82 -53.85 -102.49
CA SER A 7 38.82 -54.64 -101.74
C SER A 7 39.49 -54.05 -100.51
N SER A 8 39.13 -54.55 -99.45
CA SER A 8 39.57 -55.58 -98.53
C SER A 8 40.59 -55.14 -97.41
N ARG A 9 40.26 -55.66 -96.28
CA ARG A 9 41.08 -56.15 -95.14
C ARG A 9 41.71 -55.18 -94.16
N GLY A 10 41.33 -55.44 -92.94
CA GLY A 10 42.29 -55.39 -91.89
C GLY A 10 41.71 -54.90 -90.56
N GLY A 11 41.27 -55.86 -89.81
CA GLY A 11 40.74 -55.65 -88.48
C GLY A 11 41.70 -55.06 -87.46
N ARG A 12 41.14 -54.44 -86.47
CA ARG A 12 41.55 -54.50 -85.07
C ARG A 12 40.41 -53.96 -84.26
N GLY A 13 39.90 -54.81 -83.30
CA GLY A 13 38.90 -54.48 -82.37
C GLY A 13 39.40 -53.41 -81.38
N GLY A 14 38.72 -52.35 -81.41
CA GLY A 14 38.77 -51.37 -80.29
C GLY A 14 37.39 -51.35 -79.66
N ALA A 15 37.28 -51.99 -78.55
CA ALA A 15 36.02 -51.94 -77.76
C ALA A 15 35.73 -50.48 -77.44
N ALA A 16 34.62 -50.00 -78.01
CA ALA A 16 34.04 -48.71 -77.54
C ALA A 16 33.67 -48.85 -76.09
N VAL A 17 34.47 -48.27 -75.24
CA VAL A 17 34.12 -48.10 -73.85
C VAL A 17 32.95 -47.14 -73.88
N THR A 18 31.77 -47.67 -73.59
CA THR A 18 30.57 -46.85 -73.49
C THR A 18 30.79 -45.83 -72.42
N ASP A 19 30.30 -44.60 -72.60
CA ASP A 19 30.40 -43.47 -71.68
C ASP A 19 29.95 -43.84 -70.22
N ALA A 20 29.05 -44.82 -70.15
CA ALA A 20 28.60 -45.39 -68.88
C ALA A 20 29.69 -46.16 -68.11
N ALA A 21 30.51 -46.98 -68.87
CA ALA A 21 31.60 -47.75 -68.25
C ALA A 21 32.76 -46.84 -67.80
N LEU A 22 33.03 -45.77 -68.58
CA LEU A 22 34.02 -44.78 -68.21
C LEU A 22 33.59 -44.00 -66.98
N THR A 23 32.30 -43.64 -66.91
CA THR A 23 31.75 -42.93 -65.74
C THR A 23 31.78 -43.80 -64.50
N ASP A 24 31.50 -45.10 -64.61
CA ASP A 24 31.52 -46.03 -63.48
C ASP A 24 32.96 -46.34 -63.05
N ALA A 25 33.89 -46.46 -63.96
CA ALA A 25 35.32 -46.63 -63.67
C ALA A 25 35.91 -45.37 -62.97
N LEU A 26 35.54 -44.19 -63.45
CA LEU A 26 35.94 -42.93 -62.79
C LEU A 26 35.33 -42.77 -61.41
N ARG A 27 34.09 -43.21 -61.23
CA ARG A 27 33.44 -43.26 -59.97
C ARG A 27 34.09 -44.19 -58.96
N THR A 28 34.46 -45.39 -59.45
CA THR A 28 35.20 -46.38 -58.67
C THR A 28 36.60 -45.90 -58.33
N ALA A 29 37.31 -45.30 -59.27
CA ALA A 29 38.63 -44.71 -59.06
C ALA A 29 38.57 -43.52 -58.07
N ALA A 30 37.51 -42.69 -58.15
CA ALA A 30 37.32 -41.58 -57.23
C ALA A 30 37.04 -42.03 -55.75
N LEU A 31 36.40 -43.18 -55.60
CA LEU A 31 36.20 -43.81 -54.31
C LEU A 31 37.48 -44.40 -53.72
N GLN A 32 38.32 -45.01 -54.64
CA GLN A 32 39.62 -45.54 -54.22
C GLN A 32 40.68 -44.48 -53.94
N CYS A 33 40.56 -43.29 -54.51
CA CYS A 33 41.46 -42.17 -54.30
C CYS A 33 41.06 -41.29 -53.04
N GLY A 34 40.22 -41.79 -52.18
CA GLY A 34 39.86 -41.09 -50.90
C GLY A 34 39.03 -39.80 -51.05
N ARG A 35 38.38 -39.59 -52.23
CA ARG A 35 37.43 -38.48 -52.41
C ARG A 35 36.11 -38.81 -51.67
N LEU A 36 35.78 -38.04 -50.62
CA LEU A 36 34.50 -38.14 -49.92
C LEU A 36 33.33 -37.84 -50.84
N SER A 37 32.26 -38.63 -50.75
CA SER A 37 31.05 -38.38 -51.52
C SER A 37 30.44 -37.03 -51.08
N ASP A 38 29.62 -36.38 -51.94
CA ASP A 38 28.94 -35.13 -51.68
C ASP A 38 28.06 -35.18 -50.41
N GLU A 39 27.56 -36.37 -50.06
CA GLU A 39 26.82 -36.58 -48.81
C GLU A 39 27.75 -36.59 -47.59
N GLN A 40 28.92 -37.23 -47.72
CA GLN A 40 29.91 -37.21 -46.62
C GLN A 40 30.50 -35.82 -46.41
N VAL A 41 30.71 -35.06 -47.48
CA VAL A 41 31.11 -33.65 -47.37
C VAL A 41 30.03 -32.79 -46.74
N ARG A 42 28.75 -33.01 -47.10
CA ARG A 42 27.61 -32.30 -46.44
C ARG A 42 27.46 -32.70 -44.99
N ALA A 43 27.62 -33.96 -44.63
CA ALA A 43 27.56 -34.43 -43.27
C ALA A 43 28.71 -33.84 -42.41
N LEU A 44 29.93 -33.81 -42.93
CA LEU A 44 31.09 -33.18 -42.29
C LEU A 44 30.91 -31.65 -42.10
N ARG A 45 30.35 -30.96 -43.12
CA ARG A 45 30.03 -29.53 -43.01
C ARG A 45 28.93 -29.23 -41.97
N ARG A 46 27.91 -30.10 -41.90
CA ARG A 46 26.88 -29.98 -40.85
C ARG A 46 27.47 -30.21 -39.47
N ARG A 47 28.30 -31.25 -39.28
CA ARG A 47 28.95 -31.56 -38.03
C ARG A 47 29.95 -30.46 -37.62
N ARG A 48 30.70 -29.88 -38.57
CA ARG A 48 31.59 -28.74 -38.30
C ARG A 48 30.82 -27.47 -37.91
N ARG A 49 29.68 -27.20 -38.56
CA ARG A 49 28.82 -26.06 -38.20
C ARG A 49 28.23 -26.21 -36.80
N SER A 50 27.74 -27.41 -36.45
CA SER A 50 27.21 -27.65 -35.10
C SER A 50 28.29 -27.59 -34.01
N VAL A 51 29.50 -28.06 -34.28
CA VAL A 51 30.63 -27.97 -33.33
C VAL A 51 31.12 -26.52 -33.19
N VAL A 52 31.18 -25.75 -34.26
CA VAL A 52 31.58 -24.33 -34.21
C VAL A 52 30.52 -23.49 -33.48
N VAL A 53 29.23 -23.73 -33.73
CA VAL A 53 28.16 -23.06 -33.01
C VAL A 53 28.17 -23.42 -31.50
N ALA A 54 28.36 -24.71 -31.18
CA ALA A 54 28.45 -25.13 -29.77
C ALA A 54 29.72 -24.59 -29.07
N ALA A 55 30.84 -24.49 -29.78
CA ALA A 55 32.10 -23.98 -29.23
C ALA A 55 32.10 -22.46 -29.01
N THR A 56 31.29 -21.70 -29.77
CA THR A 56 31.19 -20.25 -29.61
C THR A 56 30.08 -19.80 -28.62
N THR A 57 28.99 -20.57 -28.49
CA THR A 57 27.89 -20.25 -27.62
C THR A 57 28.15 -20.65 -26.15
N ALA A 58 28.84 -21.78 -25.91
CA ALA A 58 29.12 -22.26 -24.57
C ALA A 58 29.94 -21.28 -23.73
N PRO A 59 31.04 -20.65 -24.18
CA PRO A 59 31.78 -19.67 -23.39
C PRO A 59 30.99 -18.38 -23.19
N VAL A 60 30.16 -17.95 -24.12
CA VAL A 60 29.33 -16.76 -23.99
C VAL A 60 28.26 -16.97 -22.89
N VAL A 61 27.60 -18.13 -22.93
CA VAL A 61 26.61 -18.49 -21.88
C VAL A 61 27.30 -18.64 -20.52
N ALA A 62 28.48 -19.25 -20.46
CA ALA A 62 29.24 -19.37 -19.21
C ALA A 62 29.67 -17.99 -18.67
N VAL A 63 30.11 -17.07 -19.53
CA VAL A 63 30.46 -15.69 -19.12
C VAL A 63 29.22 -14.93 -18.66
N LEU A 64 28.05 -15.06 -19.33
CA LEU A 64 26.81 -14.44 -18.89
C LEU A 64 26.30 -15.02 -17.57
N LEU A 65 26.47 -16.31 -17.34
CA LEU A 65 26.12 -16.97 -16.09
C LEU A 65 27.04 -16.52 -14.94
N VAL A 66 28.34 -16.40 -15.18
CA VAL A 66 29.31 -15.89 -14.20
C VAL A 66 29.10 -14.41 -13.92
N LEU A 67 28.80 -13.59 -14.94
CA LEU A 67 28.43 -12.19 -14.79
C LEU A 67 27.09 -12.02 -14.07
N GLY A 68 26.10 -12.87 -14.40
CA GLY A 68 24.80 -12.90 -13.71
C GLY A 68 24.90 -13.30 -12.23
N LEU A 69 25.80 -14.23 -11.90
CA LEU A 69 26.08 -14.63 -10.52
C LEU A 69 26.86 -13.57 -9.72
N ARG A 70 27.51 -12.63 -10.40
CA ARG A 70 28.23 -11.49 -9.76
C ARG A 70 27.42 -10.21 -9.67
N ILE A 71 26.17 -10.18 -10.19
CA ILE A 71 25.27 -9.07 -9.87
C ILE A 71 24.93 -9.20 -8.38
N PRO A 72 25.46 -8.32 -7.51
CA PRO A 72 25.05 -8.35 -6.11
C PRO A 72 23.52 -8.23 -6.08
N PRO A 73 22.84 -9.00 -5.24
CA PRO A 73 21.41 -8.81 -5.06
C PRO A 73 21.17 -7.32 -4.77
N PRO A 74 20.16 -6.70 -5.38
CA PRO A 74 19.84 -5.31 -5.07
C PRO A 74 19.82 -5.19 -3.54
N PRO A 75 20.40 -4.12 -2.96
CA PRO A 75 20.41 -3.95 -1.51
C PRO A 75 18.98 -4.17 -1.04
N ALA A 76 18.81 -5.10 -0.11
CA ALA A 76 17.51 -5.44 0.44
C ALA A 76 16.87 -4.11 0.81
N ALA A 77 15.75 -3.75 0.16
CA ALA A 77 15.05 -2.52 0.44
C ALA A 77 14.80 -2.51 1.94
N VAL A 78 15.50 -1.64 2.66
CA VAL A 78 15.35 -1.51 4.11
C VAL A 78 13.86 -1.29 4.31
N ALA A 79 13.20 -2.26 4.94
CA ALA A 79 11.79 -2.16 5.20
C ALA A 79 11.58 -0.86 5.98
N PRO A 80 10.68 0.03 5.53
CA PRO A 80 10.51 1.34 6.15
C PRO A 80 10.15 1.14 7.61
N SER A 81 11.03 1.57 8.50
CA SER A 81 10.80 1.46 9.94
C SER A 81 9.67 2.40 10.33
N PRO A 82 8.63 1.90 11.02
CA PRO A 82 7.53 2.74 11.46
C PRO A 82 8.03 3.75 12.50
N GLN A 83 7.68 5.03 12.32
CA GLN A 83 7.89 6.07 13.32
C GLN A 83 6.70 6.09 14.27
N LEU A 84 6.95 6.05 15.57
CA LEU A 84 5.92 6.12 16.60
C LEU A 84 5.98 7.48 17.32
N PHE A 85 4.85 8.17 17.34
CA PHE A 85 4.62 9.39 18.09
C PHE A 85 3.61 9.10 19.21
N ALA A 86 3.90 9.54 20.42
CA ALA A 86 3.03 9.31 21.55
C ALA A 86 3.00 10.51 22.48
N THR A 87 1.86 10.76 23.10
CA THR A 87 1.63 11.75 24.15
C THR A 87 1.01 11.10 25.38
N ARG A 88 1.32 11.61 26.56
CA ARG A 88 0.65 11.23 27.80
C ARG A 88 -0.70 11.95 27.92
N ALA A 89 -1.52 11.53 28.87
CA ALA A 89 -2.71 12.30 29.23
C ALA A 89 -2.30 13.73 29.67
N GLY A 90 -3.00 14.74 29.16
CA GLY A 90 -2.69 16.16 29.36
C GLY A 90 -1.56 16.73 28.51
N GLU A 91 -0.79 15.88 27.84
CA GLU A 91 0.30 16.31 26.97
C GLU A 91 -0.21 16.52 25.53
N ARG A 92 0.21 17.62 24.89
CA ARG A 92 -0.01 17.87 23.46
C ARG A 92 1.32 18.03 22.76
N ALA A 93 1.42 17.50 21.55
CA ALA A 93 2.64 17.58 20.75
C ALA A 93 2.34 17.96 19.31
N THR A 94 3.32 18.57 18.66
CA THR A 94 3.28 18.82 17.22
C THR A 94 4.50 18.15 16.59
N ALA A 95 4.28 17.39 15.53
CA ALA A 95 5.32 16.73 14.77
C ALA A 95 5.23 17.12 13.30
N THR A 96 6.38 17.39 12.68
CA THR A 96 6.49 17.51 11.23
C THR A 96 7.02 16.20 10.67
N LEU A 97 6.28 15.60 9.78
CA LEU A 97 6.59 14.33 9.15
C LEU A 97 7.56 14.51 7.98
N ALA A 98 8.18 13.42 7.52
CA ALA A 98 9.20 13.44 6.48
C ALA A 98 8.73 14.03 5.13
N ASP A 99 7.43 13.99 4.84
CA ASP A 99 6.83 14.58 3.63
C ASP A 99 6.45 16.07 3.80
N GLY A 100 6.71 16.65 4.97
CA GLY A 100 6.31 18.00 5.32
C GLY A 100 4.87 18.14 5.84
N THR A 101 4.16 17.02 6.04
CA THR A 101 2.87 16.99 6.73
C THR A 101 3.07 17.37 8.20
N THR A 102 2.21 18.24 8.74
CA THR A 102 2.21 18.56 10.17
C THR A 102 1.09 17.80 10.86
N VAL A 103 1.41 17.18 11.99
CA VAL A 103 0.46 16.47 12.83
C VAL A 103 0.48 17.07 14.23
N ARG A 104 -0.70 17.41 14.77
CA ARG A 104 -0.86 17.82 16.17
C ARG A 104 -1.56 16.70 16.92
N LEU A 105 -0.95 16.21 17.97
CA LEU A 105 -1.42 15.12 18.82
C LEU A 105 -2.07 15.70 20.08
N ASN A 106 -3.27 15.26 20.42
CA ASN A 106 -3.94 15.56 21.68
C ASN A 106 -3.42 14.65 22.79
N GLY A 107 -3.94 14.79 24.01
CA GLY A 107 -3.58 13.97 25.16
C GLY A 107 -3.84 12.47 24.93
N ALA A 108 -3.01 11.61 25.53
CA ALA A 108 -3.11 10.15 25.47
C ALA A 108 -3.19 9.58 24.04
N THR A 109 -2.47 10.18 23.09
CA THR A 109 -2.51 9.81 21.67
C THR A 109 -1.32 8.94 21.32
N ARG A 110 -1.54 7.93 20.45
CA ARG A 110 -0.50 7.11 19.84
C ARG A 110 -0.72 7.03 18.32
N LEU A 111 0.27 7.50 17.58
CA LEU A 111 0.27 7.56 16.12
C LEU A 111 1.50 6.86 15.57
N GLN A 112 1.31 5.91 14.70
CA GLN A 112 2.35 5.24 13.93
C GLN A 112 2.33 5.75 12.49
N VAL A 113 3.50 6.09 11.93
CA VAL A 113 3.62 6.59 10.55
C VAL A 113 4.61 5.73 9.79
N VAL A 114 4.26 5.38 8.57
CA VAL A 114 5.09 4.58 7.67
C VAL A 114 5.13 5.24 6.30
N TYR A 115 6.33 5.49 5.81
CA TYR A 115 6.57 5.97 4.45
C TYR A 115 7.18 4.85 3.62
N THR A 116 6.64 4.65 2.42
CA THR A 116 7.19 3.75 1.41
C THR A 116 7.39 4.52 0.11
N THR A 117 8.10 3.93 -0.85
CA THR A 117 8.17 4.48 -2.21
C THR A 117 6.79 4.55 -2.87
N ALA A 118 5.88 3.64 -2.51
CA ALA A 118 4.55 3.52 -3.08
C ALA A 118 3.48 4.36 -2.36
N GLY A 119 3.75 4.87 -1.13
CA GLY A 119 2.69 5.58 -0.40
C GLY A 119 3.08 6.12 0.95
N ARG A 120 2.16 6.93 1.50
CA ARG A 120 2.25 7.59 2.80
C ARG A 120 1.12 7.05 3.67
N SER A 121 1.44 6.44 4.78
CA SER A 121 0.42 5.86 5.66
C SER A 121 0.66 6.17 7.12
N ALA A 122 -0.43 6.33 7.87
CA ALA A 122 -0.43 6.46 9.30
C ALA A 122 -1.47 5.54 9.94
N ARG A 123 -1.28 5.21 11.19
CA ARG A 123 -2.22 4.46 12.01
C ARG A 123 -2.40 5.19 13.34
N LEU A 124 -3.59 5.72 13.57
CA LEU A 124 -3.99 6.24 14.88
C LEU A 124 -4.40 5.06 15.75
N LEU A 125 -3.56 4.73 16.71
CA LEU A 125 -3.73 3.58 17.60
C LEU A 125 -4.60 3.91 18.82
N ALA A 126 -4.56 5.18 19.25
CA ALA A 126 -5.36 5.72 20.34
C ALA A 126 -5.38 7.25 20.28
N GLY A 127 -6.40 7.86 20.84
CA GLY A 127 -6.47 9.31 21.04
C GLY A 127 -6.96 10.07 19.83
N GLN A 128 -6.49 11.30 19.69
CA GLN A 128 -6.95 12.28 18.72
C GLN A 128 -5.78 12.99 18.05
N ALA A 129 -5.86 13.16 16.72
CA ALA A 129 -4.83 13.84 15.96
C ALA A 129 -5.42 14.71 14.86
N PHE A 130 -4.91 15.93 14.77
CA PHE A 130 -5.16 16.84 13.66
C PHE A 130 -4.03 16.73 12.65
N PHE A 131 -4.37 16.50 11.39
CA PHE A 131 -3.45 16.35 10.28
C PHE A 131 -3.57 17.56 9.33
N ASP A 132 -2.48 18.24 9.09
CA ASP A 132 -2.33 19.20 8.00
C ASP A 132 -1.44 18.57 6.93
N VAL A 133 -2.08 17.83 6.00
CA VAL A 133 -1.38 16.99 5.04
C VAL A 133 -0.89 17.81 3.86
N ARG A 134 0.42 17.71 3.59
CA ARG A 134 1.02 18.30 2.40
C ARG A 134 0.43 17.67 1.14
N HIS A 135 0.07 18.51 0.17
CA HIS A 135 -0.54 18.06 -1.08
C HIS A 135 0.47 17.23 -1.92
N ASP A 136 0.04 16.03 -2.29
CA ASP A 136 0.76 15.14 -3.22
C ASP A 136 -0.26 14.20 -3.87
N ALA A 137 -0.67 14.53 -5.10
CA ALA A 137 -1.68 13.78 -5.85
C ALA A 137 -1.16 12.41 -6.31
N ALA A 138 0.16 12.26 -6.50
CA ALA A 138 0.79 11.01 -6.94
C ALA A 138 0.86 9.98 -5.80
N ARG A 139 0.94 10.42 -4.54
CA ARG A 139 1.05 9.57 -3.37
C ARG A 139 0.02 9.95 -2.30
N PRO A 140 -1.20 9.42 -2.36
CA PRO A 140 -2.23 9.66 -1.36
C PRO A 140 -1.74 9.35 0.05
N PHE A 141 -2.18 10.15 1.03
CA PHE A 141 -1.94 9.88 2.44
C PHE A 141 -3.12 9.10 3.01
N VAL A 142 -2.85 7.95 3.62
CA VAL A 142 -3.88 7.07 4.16
C VAL A 142 -3.72 6.96 5.67
N VAL A 143 -4.79 7.30 6.42
CA VAL A 143 -4.83 7.09 7.87
C VAL A 143 -5.82 5.99 8.20
N ARG A 144 -5.37 5.02 9.00
CA ARG A 144 -6.24 4.00 9.61
C ARG A 144 -6.44 4.34 11.07
N ALA A 145 -7.70 4.33 11.51
CA ALA A 145 -8.06 4.54 12.90
C ALA A 145 -9.22 3.60 13.27
N GLY A 146 -9.07 2.76 14.28
CA GLY A 146 -10.08 1.75 14.62
C GLY A 146 -10.57 1.00 13.39
N ALA A 147 -11.87 1.00 13.15
CA ALA A 147 -12.52 0.37 12.01
C ALA A 147 -12.64 1.29 10.77
N SER A 148 -11.86 2.38 10.69
CA SER A 148 -11.93 3.33 9.58
C SER A 148 -10.66 3.41 8.75
N ARG A 149 -10.82 3.80 7.49
CA ARG A 149 -9.77 4.22 6.58
C ARG A 149 -10.10 5.59 6.01
N THR A 150 -9.17 6.50 6.18
CA THR A 150 -9.23 7.88 5.68
C THR A 150 -8.21 8.05 4.57
N ARG A 151 -8.61 8.56 3.40
CA ARG A 151 -7.73 8.79 2.25
C ARG A 151 -7.80 10.25 1.83
N VAL A 152 -6.63 10.88 1.68
CA VAL A 152 -6.51 12.30 1.32
C VAL A 152 -5.36 12.53 0.34
N LEU A 153 -5.40 13.65 -0.39
CA LEU A 153 -4.31 14.10 -1.27
C LEU A 153 -3.56 15.31 -0.70
N GLY A 154 -4.26 16.15 0.09
CA GLY A 154 -3.69 17.38 0.68
C GLY A 154 -4.79 18.16 1.39
N THR A 155 -5.08 17.81 2.63
CA THR A 155 -6.23 18.23 3.40
C THR A 155 -5.84 18.56 4.83
N ALA A 156 -6.63 19.41 5.47
CA ALA A 156 -6.55 19.61 6.92
C ALA A 156 -7.79 18.98 7.56
N PHE A 157 -7.58 18.01 8.44
CA PHE A 157 -8.66 17.25 9.08
C PHE A 157 -8.26 16.75 10.48
N ASP A 158 -9.25 16.46 11.28
CA ASP A 158 -9.12 15.88 12.61
C ASP A 158 -9.69 14.47 12.63
N LEU A 159 -9.03 13.56 13.33
CA LEU A 159 -9.52 12.22 13.64
C LEU A 159 -9.48 12.00 15.15
N ASP A 160 -10.62 11.66 15.71
CA ASP A 160 -10.76 11.26 17.11
C ASP A 160 -11.20 9.80 17.20
N LEU A 161 -10.37 8.99 17.82
CA LEU A 161 -10.62 7.57 18.04
C LEU A 161 -11.03 7.34 19.48
N THR A 162 -12.31 7.05 19.70
CA THR A 162 -12.83 6.52 20.98
C THR A 162 -13.05 5.01 20.87
N ARG A 163 -13.40 4.37 21.98
CA ARG A 163 -13.71 2.93 21.99
C ARG A 163 -14.88 2.56 21.09
N ARG A 164 -15.81 3.49 20.84
CA ARG A 164 -17.06 3.24 20.14
C ARG A 164 -17.05 3.68 18.69
N GLN A 165 -16.25 4.70 18.37
CA GLN A 165 -16.32 5.35 17.06
C GLN A 165 -14.99 5.98 16.65
N VAL A 166 -14.91 6.25 15.37
CA VAL A 166 -13.95 7.18 14.81
C VAL A 166 -14.70 8.39 14.29
N ALA A 167 -14.45 9.56 14.85
CA ALA A 167 -15.00 10.83 14.39
C ALA A 167 -14.00 11.52 13.45
N LEU A 168 -14.49 12.10 12.38
CA LEU A 168 -13.75 12.87 11.39
C LEU A 168 -14.35 14.27 11.27
N ALA A 169 -13.50 15.31 11.31
CA ALA A 169 -13.88 16.68 10.95
C ALA A 169 -12.92 17.23 9.91
N VAL A 170 -13.43 17.85 8.82
CA VAL A 170 -12.62 18.34 7.71
C VAL A 170 -12.61 19.86 7.68
N TYR A 171 -11.41 20.45 7.81
CA TYR A 171 -11.19 21.90 7.85
C TYR A 171 -10.81 22.49 6.49
N ARG A 172 -10.07 21.73 5.68
CA ARG A 172 -9.66 22.13 4.31
C ARG A 172 -9.63 20.90 3.40
N GLY A 173 -10.16 21.04 2.17
CA GLY A 173 -10.14 20.01 1.14
C GLY A 173 -11.25 18.99 1.25
N ALA A 174 -10.97 17.75 0.89
CA ALA A 174 -11.93 16.64 0.90
C ALA A 174 -11.25 15.34 1.32
N VAL A 175 -11.98 14.49 2.02
CA VAL A 175 -11.53 13.25 2.63
C VAL A 175 -12.42 12.11 2.20
N GLY A 176 -11.85 11.04 1.64
CA GLY A 176 -12.54 9.75 1.51
C GLY A 176 -12.52 9.04 2.86
N PHE A 177 -13.69 8.74 3.41
CA PHE A 177 -13.86 8.15 4.74
C PHE A 177 -14.65 6.85 4.64
N ASP A 178 -13.94 5.72 4.77
CA ASP A 178 -14.45 4.37 4.51
C ASP A 178 -14.37 3.50 5.76
N PRO A 179 -15.35 2.62 6.03
CA PRO A 179 -15.17 1.54 6.98
C PRO A 179 -14.11 0.55 6.44
N LEU A 180 -13.32 -0.06 7.34
CA LEU A 180 -12.29 -1.05 6.96
C LEU A 180 -12.92 -2.36 6.50
N ASP A 181 -14.06 -2.73 7.06
CA ASP A 181 -14.82 -3.91 6.69
C ASP A 181 -16.16 -3.51 6.06
N PRO A 182 -16.23 -3.42 4.72
CA PRO A 182 -17.47 -3.09 4.02
C PRO A 182 -18.48 -4.25 4.00
N ALA A 183 -18.07 -5.45 4.40
CA ALA A 183 -18.93 -6.64 4.40
C ALA A 183 -19.82 -6.76 5.66
N SER A 184 -19.59 -5.91 6.67
CA SER A 184 -20.46 -5.87 7.85
C SER A 184 -21.89 -5.52 7.44
N ALA A 185 -22.85 -6.34 7.83
CA ALA A 185 -24.28 -6.15 7.52
C ALA A 185 -24.73 -4.72 7.93
N GLY A 186 -25.15 -3.93 6.96
CA GLY A 186 -25.54 -2.52 7.17
C GLY A 186 -24.42 -1.49 6.94
N ALA A 187 -23.19 -1.90 6.57
CA ALA A 187 -22.12 -0.96 6.23
C ALA A 187 -22.55 -0.11 5.04
N ARG A 188 -22.75 1.19 5.26
CA ARG A 188 -22.87 2.15 4.18
C ARG A 188 -21.50 2.26 3.51
N ARG A 189 -21.51 2.35 2.17
CA ARG A 189 -20.30 2.68 1.41
C ARG A 189 -19.65 3.92 2.01
N GLY A 190 -18.32 4.01 1.94
CA GLY A 190 -17.59 5.18 2.36
C GLY A 190 -18.15 6.46 1.76
N VAL A 191 -17.96 7.55 2.47
CA VAL A 191 -18.44 8.88 2.08
C VAL A 191 -17.27 9.81 1.79
N VAL A 192 -17.52 10.80 0.93
CA VAL A 192 -16.58 11.92 0.78
C VAL A 192 -17.05 13.04 1.68
N VAL A 193 -16.21 13.36 2.70
CA VAL A 193 -16.45 14.47 3.62
C VAL A 193 -15.65 15.69 3.13
N ARG A 194 -16.30 16.82 2.97
CA ARG A 194 -15.70 18.07 2.48
C ARG A 194 -15.42 19.04 3.63
N ALA A 195 -14.62 20.07 3.38
CA ALA A 195 -14.39 21.14 4.35
C ALA A 195 -15.70 21.71 4.90
N GLY A 196 -15.75 21.95 6.21
CA GLY A 196 -16.95 22.40 6.94
C GLY A 196 -17.95 21.28 7.25
N TYR A 197 -17.56 20.01 7.03
CA TYR A 197 -18.38 18.85 7.38
C TYR A 197 -17.61 17.89 8.29
N ARG A 198 -18.35 17.21 9.16
CA ARG A 198 -17.88 16.10 10.00
C ARG A 198 -18.72 14.84 9.78
N SER A 199 -18.17 13.70 10.08
CA SER A 199 -18.84 12.40 10.03
C SER A 199 -18.22 11.45 11.05
N SER A 200 -18.83 10.29 11.25
CA SER A 200 -18.26 9.27 12.14
C SER A 200 -18.53 7.87 11.60
N ILE A 201 -17.69 6.92 12.03
CA ILE A 201 -17.92 5.48 11.82
C ILE A 201 -18.08 4.84 13.19
N ARG A 202 -19.23 4.20 13.40
CA ARG A 202 -19.58 3.47 14.64
C ARG A 202 -20.12 2.10 14.25
N GLY A 203 -19.51 1.01 14.78
CA GLY A 203 -19.94 -0.34 14.46
C GLY A 203 -19.93 -0.67 12.97
N GLY A 204 -18.98 -0.10 12.19
CA GLY A 204 -18.90 -0.29 10.75
C GLY A 204 -19.88 0.57 9.92
N VAL A 205 -20.75 1.33 10.56
CA VAL A 205 -21.72 2.22 9.87
C VAL A 205 -21.18 3.63 9.81
N THR A 206 -21.12 4.19 8.60
CA THR A 206 -20.72 5.59 8.37
C THR A 206 -21.93 6.51 8.49
N ALA A 207 -21.81 7.53 9.35
CA ALA A 207 -22.84 8.56 9.51
C ALA A 207 -22.88 9.48 8.28
N VAL A 208 -24.06 10.04 8.00
CA VAL A 208 -24.21 11.08 6.99
C VAL A 208 -23.40 12.31 7.42
N PRO A 209 -22.58 12.92 6.53
CA PRO A 209 -21.85 14.12 6.86
C PRO A 209 -22.77 15.25 7.29
N GLU A 210 -22.46 15.87 8.43
CA GLU A 210 -23.18 17.03 8.98
C GLU A 210 -22.28 18.27 8.98
N ARG A 211 -22.89 19.45 8.92
CA ARG A 211 -22.15 20.72 8.93
C ARG A 211 -21.59 21.03 10.30
N PHE A 212 -20.40 21.62 10.34
CA PHE A 212 -19.82 22.29 11.50
C PHE A 212 -19.11 23.56 11.03
N ASP A 213 -18.86 24.48 11.94
CA ASP A 213 -18.10 25.71 11.64
C ASP A 213 -16.61 25.48 11.95
N PRO A 214 -15.73 25.37 10.93
CA PRO A 214 -14.30 25.17 11.13
C PRO A 214 -13.57 26.40 11.70
N GLY A 215 -14.21 27.56 11.74
CA GLY A 215 -13.69 28.80 12.35
C GLY A 215 -13.84 28.85 13.86
N LEU A 216 -14.68 28.00 14.44
CA LEU A 216 -14.86 27.94 15.87
C LEU A 216 -13.69 27.23 16.56
N PRO A 217 -13.31 27.66 17.79
CA PRO A 217 -12.26 27.00 18.57
C PRO A 217 -12.56 25.52 18.80
N ASP A 218 -11.56 24.67 18.75
CA ASP A 218 -11.67 23.24 18.98
C ASP A 218 -10.72 22.77 20.12
N TRP A 219 -10.46 21.46 20.22
CA TRP A 219 -9.58 20.89 21.24
C TRP A 219 -8.17 21.51 21.24
N ARG A 220 -7.70 22.01 20.10
CA ARG A 220 -6.39 22.70 20.00
C ARG A 220 -6.37 24.00 20.81
N GLN A 221 -7.52 24.59 21.05
CA GLN A 221 -7.75 25.77 21.89
C GLN A 221 -8.50 25.44 23.20
N GLY A 222 -8.63 24.15 23.55
CA GLY A 222 -9.27 23.71 24.79
C GLY A 222 -10.80 23.70 24.76
N TRP A 223 -11.40 23.53 23.56
CA TRP A 223 -12.84 23.44 23.42
C TRP A 223 -13.29 22.09 22.88
N ILE A 224 -14.47 21.66 23.23
CA ILE A 224 -15.15 20.51 22.67
C ILE A 224 -16.55 20.88 22.22
N ASP A 225 -16.93 20.44 21.03
CA ASP A 225 -18.31 20.46 20.53
C ASP A 225 -18.86 19.04 20.62
N THR A 226 -19.82 18.81 21.52
CA THR A 226 -20.34 17.47 21.77
C THR A 226 -21.36 17.01 20.73
N ALA A 227 -22.11 17.92 20.13
CA ALA A 227 -23.06 17.64 19.01
C ALA A 227 -23.87 16.33 19.16
N GLY A 228 -24.42 16.11 20.34
CA GLY A 228 -25.14 14.87 20.62
C GLY A 228 -24.20 13.68 20.97
N MET A 229 -23.05 13.98 21.52
CA MET A 229 -22.10 12.95 21.97
C MET A 229 -22.64 12.21 23.19
N ARG A 230 -22.41 10.92 23.25
CA ARG A 230 -22.71 10.13 24.47
C ARG A 230 -21.80 10.55 25.61
N LEU A 231 -22.32 10.50 26.82
CA LEU A 231 -21.57 10.87 28.03
C LEU A 231 -20.34 10.00 28.27
N ASP A 232 -20.39 8.71 27.91
CA ASP A 232 -19.24 7.82 28.03
C ASP A 232 -18.10 8.17 27.03
N ASP A 233 -18.43 8.64 25.83
CA ASP A 233 -17.44 9.15 24.86
C ASP A 233 -16.87 10.50 25.33
N LEU A 234 -17.70 11.40 25.87
CA LEU A 234 -17.25 12.67 26.45
C LEU A 234 -16.29 12.46 27.63
N VAL A 235 -16.62 11.55 28.53
CA VAL A 235 -15.77 11.19 29.68
C VAL A 235 -14.42 10.66 29.19
N GLU A 236 -14.40 9.79 28.18
CA GLU A 236 -13.16 9.29 27.60
C GLU A 236 -12.29 10.42 27.02
N ILE A 237 -12.90 11.40 26.35
CA ILE A 237 -12.19 12.56 25.79
C ILE A 237 -11.64 13.45 26.93
N LEU A 238 -12.43 13.70 27.97
CA LEU A 238 -11.98 14.51 29.09
C LEU A 238 -10.87 13.84 29.92
N ASP A 239 -10.94 12.52 30.11
CA ASP A 239 -9.88 11.76 30.80
C ASP A 239 -8.52 11.88 30.09
N ARG A 240 -8.52 11.99 28.76
CA ARG A 240 -7.29 12.23 27.96
C ARG A 240 -6.68 13.62 28.19
N GLN A 241 -7.46 14.61 28.64
CA GLN A 241 -6.91 15.94 28.90
C GLN A 241 -6.02 15.98 30.17
N GLY A 242 -5.98 14.89 30.95
CA GLY A 242 -5.16 14.77 32.16
C GLY A 242 -5.71 15.53 33.36
N GLY A 243 -4.88 15.63 34.37
CA GLY A 243 -5.24 16.26 35.65
C GLY A 243 -5.87 15.28 36.64
N VAL A 244 -7.08 14.81 36.38
CA VAL A 244 -7.78 13.85 37.23
C VAL A 244 -8.32 12.69 36.40
N ARG A 245 -8.16 11.47 36.88
CA ARG A 245 -8.76 10.29 36.25
C ARG A 245 -10.29 10.37 36.36
N ILE A 246 -10.99 10.09 35.26
CA ILE A 246 -12.43 10.08 35.21
C ILE A 246 -12.93 8.67 34.92
N THR A 247 -13.64 8.08 35.88
CA THR A 247 -14.20 6.74 35.72
C THR A 247 -15.37 6.79 34.74
N ARG A 248 -15.38 5.87 33.78
CA ARG A 248 -16.47 5.74 32.82
C ARG A 248 -17.78 5.40 33.53
N PRO A 249 -18.88 6.13 33.24
CA PRO A 249 -20.17 5.84 33.82
C PRO A 249 -20.74 4.51 33.30
N ALA A 250 -21.53 3.83 34.14
CA ALA A 250 -22.31 2.67 33.75
C ALA A 250 -23.60 3.06 33.00
N GLU A 251 -24.23 2.10 32.32
CA GLU A 251 -25.57 2.31 31.78
C GLU A 251 -26.60 2.43 32.92
N PRO A 252 -27.67 3.21 32.79
CA PRO A 252 -28.07 3.97 31.60
C PRO A 252 -27.34 5.29 31.40
N LEU A 253 -26.63 5.79 32.41
CA LEU A 253 -25.98 7.12 32.38
C LEU A 253 -24.97 7.26 31.23
N ALA A 254 -24.21 6.20 30.92
CA ALA A 254 -23.25 6.17 29.81
C ALA A 254 -23.86 6.57 28.47
N SER A 255 -25.13 6.24 28.23
CA SER A 255 -25.85 6.51 26.97
C SER A 255 -26.49 7.90 26.93
N THR A 256 -26.44 8.66 27.98
CA THR A 256 -26.96 10.04 28.00
C THR A 256 -26.30 10.87 26.91
N THR A 257 -27.11 11.59 26.13
CA THR A 257 -26.63 12.39 25.01
C THR A 257 -26.45 13.84 25.46
N VAL A 258 -25.24 14.36 25.28
CA VAL A 258 -24.85 15.71 25.67
C VAL A 258 -24.73 16.61 24.45
N PHE A 259 -25.37 17.77 24.47
CA PHE A 259 -25.30 18.80 23.46
C PHE A 259 -24.70 20.07 24.02
N GLY A 260 -23.79 20.68 23.30
CA GLY A 260 -23.21 21.98 23.67
C GLY A 260 -21.75 22.09 23.28
N ARG A 261 -21.22 23.28 23.55
CA ARG A 261 -19.80 23.59 23.40
C ARG A 261 -19.25 23.96 24.75
N PHE A 262 -18.14 23.31 25.10
CA PHE A 262 -17.59 23.39 26.44
C PHE A 262 -16.08 23.59 26.41
N ARG A 263 -15.57 24.30 27.45
CA ARG A 263 -14.13 24.31 27.70
C ARG A 263 -13.74 23.06 28.47
N THR A 264 -12.58 22.50 28.10
CA THR A 264 -12.08 21.24 28.68
C THR A 264 -11.04 21.45 29.77
N ASP A 265 -10.71 22.71 30.10
CA ASP A 265 -9.64 23.07 31.08
C ASP A 265 -9.95 22.62 32.50
N HIS A 266 -11.24 22.55 32.85
CA HIS A 266 -11.71 22.16 34.17
C HIS A 266 -12.73 21.02 34.08
N PRO A 267 -12.30 19.78 33.88
CA PRO A 267 -13.21 18.64 33.60
C PRO A 267 -14.23 18.40 34.72
N ARG A 268 -13.83 18.62 36.02
CA ARG A 268 -14.73 18.48 37.16
C ARG A 268 -15.89 19.47 37.09
N GLN A 269 -15.57 20.75 36.87
CA GLN A 269 -16.59 21.81 36.80
C GLN A 269 -17.52 21.61 35.60
N LEU A 270 -16.94 21.21 34.45
CA LEU A 270 -17.70 20.89 33.25
C LEU A 270 -18.68 19.75 33.52
N LEU A 271 -18.23 18.63 34.07
CA LEU A 271 -19.08 17.47 34.35
C LEU A 271 -20.14 17.81 35.41
N ALA A 272 -19.83 18.63 36.46
CA ALA A 272 -20.79 19.05 37.43
C ALA A 272 -21.89 19.95 36.81
N ALA A 273 -21.50 20.85 35.90
CA ALA A 273 -22.45 21.72 35.21
C ALA A 273 -23.40 20.89 34.29
N ILE A 274 -22.85 19.91 33.56
CA ILE A 274 -23.64 18.98 32.74
C ILE A 274 -24.56 18.15 33.65
N GLY A 275 -24.03 17.65 34.79
CA GLY A 275 -24.77 16.80 35.73
C GLY A 275 -26.03 17.44 36.25
N GLY A 276 -26.01 18.75 36.54
CA GLY A 276 -27.18 19.51 36.95
C GLY A 276 -28.33 19.53 35.95
N GLY A 277 -28.01 19.46 34.66
CA GLY A 277 -29.01 19.40 33.59
C GLY A 277 -29.46 17.97 33.22
N PHE A 278 -28.63 16.96 33.49
CA PHE A 278 -28.84 15.58 33.08
C PHE A 278 -29.07 14.57 34.21
N GLY A 279 -29.22 15.06 35.44
CA GLY A 279 -29.61 14.27 36.62
C GLY A 279 -28.51 13.32 37.10
N PHE A 280 -27.23 13.75 37.06
CA PHE A 280 -26.13 13.03 37.70
C PHE A 280 -25.26 13.94 38.56
N ALA A 281 -24.60 13.36 39.55
CA ALA A 281 -23.63 14.03 40.40
C ALA A 281 -22.21 13.54 40.10
N VAL A 282 -21.22 14.44 40.29
CA VAL A 282 -19.79 14.10 40.21
C VAL A 282 -19.29 13.84 41.61
N VAL A 283 -18.82 12.64 41.89
CA VAL A 283 -18.27 12.21 43.17
C VAL A 283 -16.78 11.87 43.02
N GLU A 284 -16.05 12.05 44.11
CA GLU A 284 -14.65 11.59 44.18
C GLU A 284 -14.63 10.13 44.67
N ARG A 285 -13.94 9.28 43.92
CA ARG A 285 -13.75 7.88 44.26
C ARG A 285 -12.36 7.42 43.79
N ASP A 286 -11.64 6.75 44.70
CA ASP A 286 -10.32 6.18 44.40
C ASP A 286 -9.29 7.16 43.80
N GLY A 287 -9.33 8.43 44.27
CA GLY A 287 -8.47 9.52 43.78
C GLY A 287 -8.81 10.03 42.37
N GLY A 288 -9.99 9.68 41.85
CA GLY A 288 -10.53 10.13 40.55
C GLY A 288 -11.96 10.66 40.70
N LEU A 289 -12.56 10.99 39.55
CA LEU A 289 -13.96 11.38 39.44
C LEU A 289 -14.81 10.21 38.96
N ALA A 290 -15.99 10.04 39.59
CA ALA A 290 -17.01 9.12 39.11
C ALA A 290 -18.33 9.88 38.93
N LEU A 291 -19.19 9.38 38.03
CA LEU A 291 -20.51 9.94 37.76
C LEU A 291 -21.57 8.99 38.31
N GLU A 292 -22.44 9.49 39.17
CA GLU A 292 -23.53 8.72 39.77
C GLU A 292 -24.87 9.40 39.48
N THR A 293 -25.91 8.62 39.25
CA THR A 293 -27.27 9.16 39.05
C THR A 293 -27.67 9.96 40.32
N ALA A 294 -28.11 11.19 40.11
CA ALA A 294 -28.65 12.00 41.23
C ALA A 294 -29.90 11.32 41.75
N ARG A 295 -29.97 11.18 43.06
CA ARG A 295 -31.14 10.63 43.76
C ARG A 295 -32.29 11.62 43.83
#